data_47105941a02ce025e8e97f9b8c0c0b5a
#
_entry.id   47105941a02ce025e8e97f9b8c0c0b5a
#
_cell.length_a   1.000
_cell.length_b   1.000
_cell.length_c   1.000
_cell.angle_alpha   90.00
_cell.angle_beta   90.00
_cell.angle_gamma   90.00
#
_symmetry.space_group_name_H-M   'P 1'
#
loop_
_entity.id
_entity.type
_entity.pdbx_description
1 polymer ?
#
loop_
_entity_poly.entity_id
_entity_poly.type
_entity_poly.pdbx_seq_one_letter_code
_entity_poly.pdbx_strand_id
1 'polypeptide(L)'
;LDPSLNVKFDWNLSGQPFLTTAGALTDLVGHAIKKNIGIDTTLSTSGGTSDGRFIAPSGTELVELGPVNSSIHKINEHVRIDDIKKLTDIYFDILVGTVIKT
;
A
#
# COMPACT_ATOMS: atom_id res chain seq x y z
N LEU A 1 -29.75 13.88 17.90
CA LEU A 1 -30.12 13.88 16.48
C LEU A 1 -31.39 14.67 16.30
N ASP A 2 -31.44 15.58 15.33
CA ASP A 2 -32.62 16.38 15.01
C ASP A 2 -33.69 15.45 14.40
N PRO A 3 -34.87 15.32 15.04
CA PRO A 3 -35.96 14.45 14.54
C PRO A 3 -36.59 14.92 13.23
N SER A 4 -36.31 16.14 12.79
CA SER A 4 -36.77 16.67 11.51
C SER A 4 -35.92 16.22 10.30
N LEU A 5 -34.77 15.63 10.54
CA LEU A 5 -33.89 15.11 9.48
C LEU A 5 -34.47 13.83 8.88
N ASN A 6 -34.75 13.88 7.60
CA ASN A 6 -35.10 12.69 6.81
C ASN A 6 -33.84 12.22 6.09
N VAL A 7 -33.25 11.12 6.59
CA VAL A 7 -31.97 10.58 6.08
C VAL A 7 -32.23 9.23 5.43
N LYS A 8 -31.81 9.10 4.18
CA LYS A 8 -31.80 7.83 3.45
C LYS A 8 -30.35 7.40 3.24
N PHE A 9 -30.04 6.15 3.53
CA PHE A 9 -28.72 5.55 3.29
C PHE A 9 -28.83 4.59 2.11
N ASP A 10 -28.10 4.90 1.04
CA ASP A 10 -27.91 4.00 -0.08
C ASP A 10 -26.47 3.46 -0.01
N TRP A 11 -26.32 2.14 0.14
CA TRP A 11 -25.03 1.47 0.30
C TRP A 11 -24.59 0.84 -1.01
N ASN A 12 -23.38 1.17 -1.45
CA ASN A 12 -22.74 0.52 -2.57
C ASN A 12 -21.37 -0.03 -2.13
N LEU A 13 -21.22 -1.35 -2.09
CA LEU A 13 -19.95 -1.99 -1.77
C LEU A 13 -19.08 -2.05 -3.03
N SER A 14 -18.05 -1.22 -3.09
CA SER A 14 -17.13 -1.13 -4.23
C SER A 14 -16.02 -2.20 -4.21
N GLY A 15 -15.82 -2.91 -3.11
CA GLY A 15 -14.85 -4.00 -2.97
C GLY A 15 -14.84 -4.57 -1.56
N GLN A 16 -14.40 -5.81 -1.42
CA GLN A 16 -14.23 -6.46 -0.13
C GLN A 16 -12.95 -5.95 0.55
N PRO A 17 -12.93 -5.83 1.89
CA PRO A 17 -11.69 -5.57 2.62
C PRO A 17 -10.75 -6.79 2.51
N PHE A 18 -9.45 -6.53 2.58
CA PHE A 18 -8.45 -7.59 2.68
C PHE A 18 -7.39 -7.22 3.73
N LEU A 19 -6.72 -8.21 4.25
CA LEU A 19 -5.62 -8.06 5.18
C LEU A 19 -4.44 -8.90 4.68
N THR A 20 -3.32 -8.25 4.42
CA THR A 20 -2.06 -8.94 4.15
C THR A 20 -1.48 -9.48 5.45
N THR A 21 -1.25 -10.78 5.50
CA THR A 21 -0.52 -11.42 6.60
C THR A 21 0.98 -11.29 6.40
N ALA A 22 1.73 -11.24 7.50
CA ALA A 22 3.19 -11.30 7.42
C ALA A 22 3.65 -12.60 6.72
N GLY A 23 4.59 -12.48 5.79
CA GLY A 23 5.06 -13.59 4.97
C GLY A 23 6.29 -13.22 4.16
N ALA A 24 6.65 -14.07 3.21
CA ALA A 24 7.89 -13.91 2.45
C ALA A 24 7.97 -12.59 1.68
N LEU A 25 6.84 -12.14 1.11
CA LEU A 25 6.81 -10.88 0.38
C LEU A 25 6.96 -9.68 1.32
N THR A 26 6.26 -9.66 2.46
CA THR A 26 6.38 -8.56 3.44
C THR A 26 7.79 -8.44 4.00
N ASP A 27 8.46 -9.58 4.27
CA ASP A 27 9.84 -9.62 4.76
C ASP A 27 10.79 -9.09 3.69
N LEU A 28 10.63 -9.52 2.45
CA LEU A 28 11.44 -9.05 1.32
C LEU A 28 11.31 -7.54 1.11
N VAL A 29 10.08 -7.02 1.14
CA VAL A 29 9.81 -5.59 1.02
C VAL A 29 10.45 -4.82 2.18
N GLY A 30 10.29 -5.29 3.40
CA GLY A 30 10.90 -4.68 4.59
C GLY A 30 12.43 -4.63 4.49
N HIS A 31 13.07 -5.72 4.06
CA HIS A 31 14.52 -5.77 3.85
C HIS A 31 14.98 -4.80 2.74
N ALA A 32 14.26 -4.74 1.61
CA ALA A 32 14.59 -3.82 0.52
C ALA A 32 14.50 -2.36 0.96
N ILE A 33 13.47 -1.99 1.72
CA ILE A 33 13.31 -0.64 2.27
C ILE A 33 14.46 -0.33 3.24
N LYS A 34 14.73 -1.23 4.19
CA LYS A 34 15.82 -1.05 5.16
C LYS A 34 17.17 -0.87 4.48
N LYS A 35 17.47 -1.69 3.46
CA LYS A 35 18.70 -1.62 2.69
C LYS A 35 18.88 -0.28 1.99
N ASN A 36 17.84 0.22 1.32
CA ASN A 36 17.94 1.40 0.46
C ASN A 36 17.80 2.73 1.20
N ILE A 37 17.02 2.79 2.27
CA ILE A 37 16.73 4.06 2.97
C ILE A 37 16.92 3.99 4.48
N GLY A 38 17.32 2.86 5.04
CA GLY A 38 17.68 2.72 6.46
C GLY A 38 16.50 2.72 7.44
N ILE A 39 15.25 2.66 6.95
CA ILE A 39 14.04 2.72 7.77
C ILE A 39 13.52 1.32 8.05
N ASP A 40 13.11 1.06 9.29
CA ASP A 40 12.30 -0.11 9.63
C ASP A 40 10.84 0.18 9.31
N THR A 41 10.20 -0.77 8.64
CA THR A 41 8.81 -0.63 8.22
C THR A 41 7.84 -1.24 9.21
N THR A 42 6.62 -0.72 9.22
CA THR A 42 5.50 -1.28 9.97
C THR A 42 4.38 -1.62 8.99
N LEU A 43 3.83 -2.83 9.12
CA LEU A 43 2.61 -3.18 8.39
C LEU A 43 1.44 -2.40 8.97
N SER A 44 0.66 -1.79 8.11
CA SER A 44 -0.47 -0.94 8.50
C SER A 44 -1.63 -1.12 7.52
N THR A 45 -2.83 -0.98 8.03
CA THR A 45 -4.05 -0.88 7.21
C THR A 45 -4.51 0.56 7.01
N SER A 46 -3.67 1.53 7.41
CA SER A 46 -3.94 2.95 7.20
C SER A 46 -3.68 3.35 5.75
N GLY A 47 -4.42 4.30 5.25
CA GLY A 47 -4.26 4.82 3.91
C GLY A 47 -5.49 4.59 3.03
N GLY A 48 -5.34 4.90 1.74
CA GLY A 48 -6.39 4.68 0.75
C GLY A 48 -6.49 3.22 0.31
N THR A 49 -7.60 2.90 -0.33
CA THR A 49 -7.75 1.60 -0.98
C THR A 49 -7.13 1.61 -2.39
N SER A 50 -6.69 0.45 -2.86
CA SER A 50 -6.11 0.26 -4.18
C SER A 50 -6.79 -0.88 -4.94
N ASP A 51 -6.33 -1.13 -6.16
CA ASP A 51 -6.76 -2.28 -6.96
C ASP A 51 -6.31 -3.63 -6.36
N GLY A 52 -5.45 -3.61 -5.36
CA GLY A 52 -5.09 -4.78 -4.57
C GLY A 52 -6.28 -5.53 -4.00
N ARG A 53 -7.37 -4.83 -3.68
CA ARG A 53 -8.65 -5.42 -3.24
C ARG A 53 -9.26 -6.43 -4.21
N PHE A 54 -8.92 -6.33 -5.50
CA PHE A 54 -9.39 -7.26 -6.53
C PHE A 54 -8.45 -8.46 -6.72
N ILE A 55 -7.19 -8.31 -6.33
CA ILE A 55 -6.15 -9.34 -6.44
C ILE A 55 -6.10 -10.21 -5.18
N ALA A 56 -6.18 -9.60 -4.00
CA ALA A 56 -6.07 -10.30 -2.72
C ALA A 56 -7.00 -11.53 -2.57
N PRO A 57 -8.27 -11.52 -3.05
CA PRO A 57 -9.14 -12.68 -2.96
C PRO A 57 -8.65 -13.93 -3.72
N SER A 58 -7.71 -13.78 -4.64
CA SER A 58 -7.10 -14.94 -5.35
C SER A 58 -6.11 -15.73 -4.49
N GLY A 59 -5.80 -15.26 -3.28
CA GLY A 59 -4.80 -15.87 -2.40
C GLY A 59 -3.35 -15.46 -2.73
N THR A 60 -3.15 -14.54 -3.64
CA THR A 60 -1.83 -13.98 -3.96
C THR A 60 -1.35 -13.09 -2.82
N GLU A 61 -0.10 -13.25 -2.38
CA GLU A 61 0.52 -12.30 -1.46
C GLU A 61 0.56 -10.90 -2.10
N LEU A 62 0.15 -9.91 -1.33
CA LEU A 62 0.03 -8.55 -1.83
C LEU A 62 0.56 -7.55 -0.78
N VAL A 63 1.37 -6.62 -1.24
CA VAL A 63 1.85 -5.49 -0.43
C VAL A 63 1.62 -4.20 -1.23
N GLU A 64 1.08 -3.20 -0.56
CA GLU A 64 1.00 -1.86 -1.10
C GLU A 64 2.20 -1.06 -0.61
N LEU A 65 2.99 -0.56 -1.55
CA LEU A 65 4.16 0.28 -1.30
C LEU A 65 4.16 1.44 -2.28
N GLY A 66 4.28 2.65 -1.76
CA GLY A 66 4.30 3.85 -2.57
C GLY A 66 5.16 4.95 -1.94
N PRO A 67 5.15 6.15 -2.53
CA PRO A 67 5.80 7.32 -1.97
C PRO A 67 5.11 7.79 -0.69
N VAL A 68 5.77 8.70 0.02
CA VAL A 68 5.15 9.40 1.15
C VAL A 68 3.88 10.11 0.69
N ASN A 69 2.75 9.77 1.31
CA ASN A 69 1.42 10.24 0.90
C ASN A 69 0.92 11.48 1.66
N SER A 70 1.81 12.32 2.16
CA SER A 70 1.46 13.50 2.96
C SER A 70 0.54 14.50 2.25
N SER A 71 0.56 14.52 0.93
CA SER A 71 -0.27 15.39 0.09
C SER A 71 -1.40 14.67 -0.67
N ILE A 72 -1.62 13.39 -0.40
CA ILE A 72 -2.66 12.60 -1.09
C ILE A 72 -4.04 13.26 -0.92
N HIS A 73 -4.81 13.31 -2.00
CA HIS A 73 -6.15 13.91 -2.07
C HIS A 73 -6.20 15.41 -1.69
N LYS A 74 -5.06 16.10 -1.68
CA LYS A 74 -4.98 17.54 -1.42
C LYS A 74 -4.79 18.33 -2.70
N ILE A 75 -5.12 19.63 -2.65
CA ILE A 75 -4.75 20.57 -3.70
C ILE A 75 -3.23 20.62 -3.78
N ASN A 76 -2.68 20.61 -5.01
CA ASN A 76 -1.24 20.52 -5.28
C ASN A 76 -0.61 19.21 -4.77
N GLU A 77 -1.31 18.08 -4.92
CA GLU A 77 -0.75 16.76 -4.67
C GLU A 77 0.57 16.61 -5.42
N HIS A 78 1.59 16.17 -4.71
CA HIS A 78 2.95 16.07 -5.24
C HIS A 78 3.74 14.96 -4.56
N VAL A 79 4.84 14.58 -5.21
CA VAL A 79 5.83 13.64 -4.69
C VAL A 79 7.23 14.24 -4.92
N ARG A 80 8.16 13.93 -4.04
CA ARG A 80 9.56 14.34 -4.21
C ARG A 80 10.22 13.47 -5.27
N ILE A 81 10.99 14.06 -6.17
CA ILE A 81 11.73 13.34 -7.22
C ILE A 81 12.70 12.33 -6.59
N ASP A 82 13.34 12.66 -5.48
CA ASP A 82 14.26 11.75 -4.78
C ASP A 82 13.55 10.52 -4.22
N ASP A 83 12.28 10.64 -3.83
CA ASP A 83 11.50 9.49 -3.36
C ASP A 83 11.17 8.54 -4.51
N ILE A 84 10.96 9.04 -5.73
CA ILE A 84 10.79 8.21 -6.92
C ILE A 84 12.05 7.39 -7.21
N LYS A 85 13.23 8.00 -7.11
CA LYS A 85 14.50 7.30 -7.29
C LYS A 85 14.69 6.19 -6.25
N LYS A 86 14.44 6.51 -4.98
CA LYS A 86 14.52 5.51 -3.89
C LYS A 86 13.54 4.37 -4.09
N LEU A 87 12.31 4.66 -4.51
CA LEU A 87 11.32 3.63 -4.83
C LEU A 87 11.79 2.73 -5.98
N THR A 88 12.41 3.29 -7.00
CA THR A 88 12.97 2.51 -8.12
C THR A 88 14.00 1.50 -7.62
N ASP A 89 14.92 1.91 -6.75
CA ASP A 89 15.93 1.04 -6.18
C ASP A 89 15.31 -0.04 -5.28
N ILE A 90 14.32 0.32 -4.46
CA ILE A 90 13.59 -0.61 -3.61
C ILE A 90 12.85 -1.66 -4.46
N TYR A 91 12.11 -1.25 -5.49
CA TYR A 91 11.41 -2.18 -6.37
C TYR A 91 12.35 -3.09 -7.15
N PHE A 92 13.51 -2.57 -7.58
CA PHE A 92 14.53 -3.38 -8.20
C PHE A 92 15.02 -4.49 -7.26
N ASP A 93 15.34 -4.17 -6.01
CA ASP A 93 15.77 -5.16 -5.02
C ASP A 93 14.67 -6.20 -4.71
N ILE A 94 13.41 -5.79 -4.65
CA ILE A 94 12.28 -6.71 -4.47
C ILE A 94 12.19 -7.68 -5.65
N LEU A 95 12.25 -7.19 -6.88
CA LEU A 95 12.20 -8.03 -8.08
C LEU A 95 13.35 -9.03 -8.13
N VAL A 96 14.59 -8.57 -7.89
CA VAL A 96 15.77 -9.44 -7.83
C VAL A 96 15.61 -10.49 -6.74
N GLY A 97 15.17 -10.10 -5.55
CA GLY A 97 14.95 -11.03 -4.43
C GLY A 97 13.85 -12.06 -4.70
N THR A 98 12.86 -11.72 -5.49
CA THR A 98 11.79 -12.66 -5.91
C THR A 98 12.31 -13.68 -6.90
N VAL A 99 13.13 -13.27 -7.87
CA VAL A 99 13.64 -14.14 -8.93
C VAL A 99 14.74 -15.09 -8.41
N ILE A 100 15.61 -14.62 -7.52
CA ILE A 100 16.73 -15.44 -7.01
C ILE A 100 16.26 -16.54 -6.06
N LYS A 101 15.10 -16.40 -5.43
CA LYS A 101 14.51 -17.44 -4.55
C LYS A 101 13.85 -18.60 -5.32
N THR A 102 13.71 -18.46 -6.60
CA THR A 102 13.25 -19.53 -7.49
C THR A 102 14.41 -20.30 -8.07
#